data_655b5bbdd8bafca1e30c5e0935e1a03a
#
_entry.id   655b5bbdd8bafca1e30c5e0935e1a03a
#
_cell.length_a   1.000
_cell.length_b   1.000
_cell.length_c   1.000
_cell.angle_alpha   90.00
_cell.angle_beta   90.00
_cell.angle_gamma   90.00
#
_symmetry.space_group_name_H-M   'P 1'
#
loop_
_entity.id
_entity.type
_entity.pdbx_description
1 polymer ?
#
loop_
_entity_poly.entity_id
_entity_poly.type
_entity_poly.pdbx_seq_one_letter_code
_entity_poly.pdbx_strand_id
1 'polypeptide(L)'
;MSDSLHFTYAKPAMCVGGFSPERLKQTQDAGFSFVEVGFSELAAKTESQIDEYLAVLNQYSLTPVAANGFFPSTLGAFFDGSFDIGKTREYIARAFETTRKIHFESISFGSGFMRRVPDGYDRDRAKDFFVGLLTDEVVPMLEKYDARLNIEELQESETNFINTCREAADIARAVNHPRVGVLCDFYHMTKSGETAADVAGFAPYVGHVHLASPTSSRAVPLPGDGDDEAYRAFFKALAQSGYDRRFSIEGGVASGRDFAGTLKESYTYLTGLFAPYESEKV
;
A
#
# COMPACT_ATOMS: atom_id res chain seq x y z
N MET A 1 -3.21 31.95 13.04
CA MET A 1 -2.63 30.74 13.63
C MET A 1 -2.13 29.93 12.45
N SER A 2 -0.83 29.75 12.29
CA SER A 2 -0.31 28.90 11.22
C SER A 2 -0.53 27.47 11.69
N ASP A 3 -1.55 26.79 11.15
CA ASP A 3 -1.62 25.33 11.27
C ASP A 3 -0.36 24.79 10.61
N SER A 4 0.60 24.38 11.42
CA SER A 4 1.82 23.75 10.93
C SER A 4 1.43 22.42 10.30
N LEU A 5 1.54 22.35 8.97
CA LEU A 5 1.35 21.12 8.21
C LEU A 5 2.45 20.14 8.61
N HIS A 6 2.10 18.96 9.11
CA HIS A 6 3.10 17.99 9.56
C HIS A 6 2.65 16.55 9.31
N PHE A 7 3.63 15.66 9.15
CA PHE A 7 3.44 14.20 9.16
C PHE A 7 3.94 13.64 10.47
N THR A 8 3.11 12.95 11.23
CA THR A 8 3.51 12.21 12.43
C THR A 8 4.48 11.07 12.08
N TYR A 9 4.34 10.51 10.87
CA TYR A 9 5.09 9.34 10.41
C TYR A 9 6.04 9.70 9.25
N ALA A 10 6.98 10.59 9.50
CA ALA A 10 7.94 11.07 8.50
C ALA A 10 9.05 10.04 8.13
N LYS A 11 8.96 8.80 8.60
CA LYS A 11 9.88 7.71 8.25
C LYS A 11 9.17 6.70 7.35
N PRO A 12 9.62 6.54 6.09
CA PRO A 12 9.00 5.58 5.19
C PRO A 12 9.25 4.14 5.64
N ALA A 13 8.31 3.24 5.34
CA ALA A 13 8.53 1.80 5.34
C ALA A 13 9.13 1.36 4.00
N MET A 14 9.72 0.16 3.97
CA MET A 14 10.18 -0.49 2.74
C MET A 14 9.35 -1.73 2.47
N CYS A 15 8.81 -1.85 1.26
CA CYS A 15 8.19 -3.10 0.82
C CYS A 15 9.27 -4.17 0.65
N VAL A 16 9.21 -5.20 1.49
CA VAL A 16 10.15 -6.32 1.47
C VAL A 16 9.43 -7.56 0.97
N GLY A 17 9.77 -7.97 -0.25
CA GLY A 17 9.31 -9.24 -0.80
C GLY A 17 10.18 -10.39 -0.31
N GLY A 18 9.53 -11.47 0.17
CA GLY A 18 10.21 -12.69 0.58
C GLY A 18 11.10 -12.54 1.82
N PHE A 19 11.67 -13.70 2.23
CA PHE A 19 12.55 -13.79 3.39
C PHE A 19 14.00 -14.00 2.99
N SER A 20 14.73 -12.93 2.73
CA SER A 20 16.17 -12.97 2.67
C SER A 20 16.74 -12.24 3.89
N PRO A 21 17.38 -12.92 4.87
CA PRO A 21 18.04 -12.25 5.98
C PRO A 21 19.02 -11.17 5.54
N GLU A 22 19.68 -11.40 4.40
CA GLU A 22 20.58 -10.41 3.79
C GLU A 22 19.81 -9.13 3.39
N ARG A 23 18.65 -9.27 2.73
CA ARG A 23 17.81 -8.13 2.33
C ARG A 23 17.26 -7.36 3.53
N LEU A 24 16.83 -8.06 4.57
CA LEU A 24 16.37 -7.43 5.81
C LEU A 24 17.51 -6.66 6.49
N LYS A 25 18.71 -7.26 6.55
CA LYS A 25 19.88 -6.54 7.06
C LYS A 25 20.20 -5.29 6.23
N GLN A 26 20.21 -5.40 4.91
CA GLN A 26 20.46 -4.26 4.01
C GLN A 26 19.40 -3.16 4.20
N THR A 27 18.14 -3.53 4.42
CA THR A 27 17.05 -2.59 4.71
C THR A 27 17.29 -1.86 6.04
N GLN A 28 17.65 -2.58 7.09
CA GLN A 28 18.03 -1.98 8.37
C GLN A 28 19.24 -1.05 8.24
N ASP A 29 20.30 -1.50 7.57
CA ASP A 29 21.53 -0.72 7.39
C ASP A 29 21.29 0.56 6.57
N ALA A 30 20.27 0.56 5.72
CA ALA A 30 19.83 1.76 4.98
C ALA A 30 19.08 2.78 5.85
N GLY A 31 18.68 2.43 7.09
CA GLY A 31 18.03 3.32 8.05
C GLY A 31 16.54 3.03 8.27
N PHE A 32 15.96 2.05 7.59
CA PHE A 32 14.56 1.68 7.80
C PHE A 32 14.37 0.98 9.15
N SER A 33 13.26 1.32 9.81
CA SER A 33 12.76 0.64 11.02
C SER A 33 11.40 -0.02 10.78
N PHE A 34 10.77 0.29 9.66
CA PHE A 34 9.44 -0.17 9.29
C PHE A 34 9.48 -0.87 7.95
N VAL A 35 8.65 -1.92 7.83
CA VAL A 35 8.52 -2.68 6.59
C VAL A 35 7.06 -2.91 6.24
N GLU A 36 6.80 -3.04 4.95
CA GLU A 36 5.57 -3.56 4.40
C GLU A 36 5.82 -4.95 3.82
N VAL A 37 4.92 -5.88 4.06
CA VAL A 37 5.12 -7.31 3.83
C VAL A 37 3.98 -7.91 2.99
N GLY A 38 4.16 -9.08 2.40
CA GLY A 38 3.12 -9.74 1.61
C GLY A 38 2.03 -10.35 2.50
N PHE A 39 0.79 -9.84 2.47
CA PHE A 39 -0.32 -10.35 3.28
C PHE A 39 -0.68 -11.79 2.90
N SER A 40 -0.89 -12.06 1.61
CA SER A 40 -1.22 -13.43 1.14
C SER A 40 -0.08 -14.43 1.34
N GLU A 41 1.16 -13.98 1.32
CA GLU A 41 2.32 -14.82 1.65
C GLU A 41 2.31 -15.23 3.12
N LEU A 42 1.99 -14.30 4.02
CA LEU A 42 1.85 -14.59 5.45
C LEU A 42 0.63 -15.45 5.73
N ALA A 43 -0.48 -15.22 5.06
CA ALA A 43 -1.71 -16.01 5.19
C ALA A 43 -1.53 -17.49 4.80
N ALA A 44 -0.50 -17.82 4.03
CA ALA A 44 -0.16 -19.20 3.66
C ALA A 44 0.72 -19.90 4.69
N LYS A 45 1.19 -19.21 5.75
CA LYS A 45 2.09 -19.75 6.76
C LYS A 45 1.36 -20.43 7.90
N THR A 46 2.08 -21.31 8.60
CA THR A 46 1.64 -21.82 9.91
C THR A 46 1.93 -20.81 11.01
N GLU A 47 1.31 -20.98 12.17
CA GLU A 47 1.56 -20.11 13.33
C GLU A 47 3.03 -20.09 13.75
N SER A 48 3.70 -21.25 13.75
CA SER A 48 5.14 -21.36 14.05
C SER A 48 5.99 -20.57 13.03
N GLN A 49 5.62 -20.61 11.75
CA GLN A 49 6.30 -19.85 10.71
C GLN A 49 6.08 -18.34 10.84
N ILE A 50 4.93 -17.91 11.36
CA ILE A 50 4.71 -16.49 11.70
C ILE A 50 5.61 -16.08 12.87
N ASP A 51 5.72 -16.93 13.91
CA ASP A 51 6.58 -16.63 15.06
C ASP A 51 8.05 -16.54 14.66
N GLU A 52 8.53 -17.46 13.81
CA GLU A 52 9.87 -17.41 13.23
C GLU A 52 10.10 -16.14 12.41
N TYR A 53 9.08 -15.75 11.64
CA TYR A 53 9.12 -14.54 10.83
C TYR A 53 9.28 -13.28 11.67
N LEU A 54 8.46 -13.15 12.68
CA LEU A 54 8.53 -12.01 13.60
C LEU A 54 9.86 -11.99 14.36
N ALA A 55 10.37 -13.15 14.75
CA ALA A 55 11.69 -13.25 15.39
C ALA A 55 12.82 -12.76 14.47
N VAL A 56 12.78 -13.11 13.18
CA VAL A 56 13.75 -12.63 12.19
C VAL A 56 13.64 -11.12 11.97
N LEU A 57 12.44 -10.58 11.80
CA LEU A 57 12.26 -9.13 11.68
C LEU A 57 12.78 -8.40 12.92
N ASN A 58 12.45 -8.90 14.11
CA ASN A 58 12.92 -8.32 15.39
C ASN A 58 14.44 -8.35 15.52
N GLN A 59 15.10 -9.39 15.04
CA GLN A 59 16.56 -9.47 15.01
C GLN A 59 17.20 -8.28 14.27
N TYR A 60 16.53 -7.78 13.24
CA TYR A 60 16.95 -6.61 12.46
C TYR A 60 16.26 -5.32 12.90
N SER A 61 15.55 -5.30 14.04
CA SER A 61 14.80 -4.13 14.52
C SER A 61 13.84 -3.57 13.46
N LEU A 62 13.25 -4.43 12.65
CA LEU A 62 12.26 -4.09 11.63
C LEU A 62 10.85 -4.42 12.13
N THR A 63 9.95 -3.45 12.06
CA THR A 63 8.55 -3.62 12.48
C THR A 63 7.66 -3.69 11.24
N PRO A 64 6.89 -4.77 11.03
CA PRO A 64 5.89 -4.83 9.97
C PRO A 64 4.69 -3.95 10.36
N VAL A 65 4.43 -2.91 9.57
CA VAL A 65 3.35 -1.94 9.85
C VAL A 65 2.28 -1.93 8.76
N ALA A 66 2.61 -2.41 7.57
CA ALA A 66 1.71 -2.51 6.45
C ALA A 66 1.90 -3.84 5.71
N ALA A 67 0.90 -4.22 4.94
CA ALA A 67 0.96 -5.40 4.10
C ALA A 67 0.32 -5.14 2.74
N ASN A 68 0.93 -5.66 1.67
CA ASN A 68 0.38 -5.64 0.31
C ASN A 68 -0.11 -7.02 -0.14
N GLY A 69 -0.76 -7.08 -1.30
CA GLY A 69 -1.19 -8.35 -1.88
C GLY A 69 -2.27 -9.06 -1.05
N PHE A 70 -3.38 -8.38 -0.78
CA PHE A 70 -4.48 -8.90 0.05
C PHE A 70 -4.98 -10.26 -0.43
N PHE A 71 -5.26 -10.43 -1.73
CA PHE A 71 -5.70 -11.69 -2.29
C PHE A 71 -4.61 -12.39 -3.12
N PRO A 72 -4.46 -13.72 -2.97
CA PRO A 72 -3.63 -14.51 -3.88
C PRO A 72 -4.36 -14.75 -5.20
N SER A 73 -3.64 -14.81 -6.31
CA SER A 73 -4.20 -15.08 -7.65
C SER A 73 -4.92 -16.43 -7.78
N THR A 74 -4.67 -17.33 -6.85
CA THR A 74 -5.29 -18.67 -6.82
C THR A 74 -6.80 -18.68 -6.51
N LEU A 75 -7.36 -17.55 -6.06
CA LEU A 75 -8.80 -17.43 -5.81
C LEU A 75 -9.63 -17.17 -7.07
N GLY A 76 -8.99 -17.02 -8.24
CA GLY A 76 -9.66 -16.70 -9.50
C GLY A 76 -9.96 -15.21 -9.67
N ALA A 77 -10.47 -14.85 -10.84
CA ALA A 77 -10.85 -13.47 -11.14
C ALA A 77 -12.35 -13.24 -10.88
N PHE A 78 -12.71 -12.06 -10.40
CA PHE A 78 -14.08 -11.76 -9.94
C PHE A 78 -15.16 -11.87 -11.02
N PHE A 79 -14.81 -11.63 -12.29
CA PHE A 79 -15.78 -11.41 -13.36
C PHE A 79 -15.68 -12.39 -14.54
N ASP A 80 -14.81 -13.39 -14.48
CA ASP A 80 -14.61 -14.37 -15.57
C ASP A 80 -15.29 -15.73 -15.32
N GLY A 81 -15.99 -15.88 -14.19
CA GLY A 81 -16.66 -17.11 -13.78
C GLY A 81 -15.79 -18.08 -12.99
N SER A 82 -14.52 -17.77 -12.76
CA SER A 82 -13.62 -18.59 -11.92
C SER A 82 -13.70 -18.27 -10.43
N PHE A 83 -14.34 -17.16 -10.07
CA PHE A 83 -14.45 -16.69 -8.69
C PHE A 83 -15.37 -17.58 -7.84
N ASP A 84 -14.88 -17.96 -6.67
CA ASP A 84 -15.61 -18.78 -5.69
C ASP A 84 -15.70 -18.03 -4.35
N ILE A 85 -16.88 -17.52 -4.03
CA ILE A 85 -17.12 -16.76 -2.80
C ILE A 85 -16.89 -17.61 -1.54
N GLY A 86 -17.19 -18.92 -1.59
CA GLY A 86 -16.96 -19.83 -0.46
C GLY A 86 -15.47 -19.94 -0.12
N LYS A 87 -14.65 -20.22 -1.13
CA LYS A 87 -13.19 -20.25 -0.97
C LYS A 87 -12.62 -18.90 -0.54
N THR A 88 -13.20 -17.81 -1.02
CA THR A 88 -12.78 -16.45 -0.65
C THR A 88 -13.07 -16.18 0.82
N ARG A 89 -14.23 -16.55 1.34
CA ARG A 89 -14.56 -16.46 2.78
C ARG A 89 -13.61 -17.26 3.65
N GLU A 90 -13.34 -18.51 3.26
CA GLU A 90 -12.40 -19.38 3.96
C GLU A 90 -11.00 -18.77 3.99
N TYR A 91 -10.56 -18.23 2.84
CA TYR A 91 -9.28 -17.53 2.75
C TYR A 91 -9.24 -16.31 3.66
N ILE A 92 -10.22 -15.41 3.59
CA ILE A 92 -10.26 -14.18 4.39
C ILE A 92 -10.19 -14.54 5.89
N ALA A 93 -11.05 -15.46 6.35
CA ALA A 93 -11.07 -15.88 7.75
C ALA A 93 -9.72 -16.44 8.21
N ARG A 94 -9.13 -17.34 7.42
CA ARG A 94 -7.82 -17.92 7.70
C ARG A 94 -6.70 -16.88 7.66
N ALA A 95 -6.70 -15.98 6.69
CA ALA A 95 -5.67 -14.97 6.52
C ALA A 95 -5.56 -14.05 7.73
N PHE A 96 -6.69 -13.51 8.19
CA PHE A 96 -6.73 -12.67 9.38
C PHE A 96 -6.37 -13.44 10.66
N GLU A 97 -6.84 -14.70 10.81
CA GLU A 97 -6.47 -15.52 11.96
C GLU A 97 -4.97 -15.82 11.98
N THR A 98 -4.38 -16.16 10.84
CA THR A 98 -2.94 -16.45 10.73
C THR A 98 -2.09 -15.22 11.05
N THR A 99 -2.52 -14.05 10.59
CA THR A 99 -1.76 -12.80 10.76
C THR A 99 -2.10 -12.03 12.04
N ARG A 100 -2.98 -12.54 12.91
CA ARG A 100 -3.50 -11.86 14.11
C ARG A 100 -2.45 -11.33 15.10
N LYS A 101 -1.23 -11.88 15.07
CA LYS A 101 -0.10 -11.43 15.89
C LYS A 101 0.57 -10.15 15.35
N ILE A 102 0.22 -9.74 14.13
CA ILE A 102 0.79 -8.56 13.47
C ILE A 102 -0.27 -7.48 13.41
N HIS A 103 0.02 -6.33 14.00
CA HIS A 103 -0.87 -5.18 13.86
C HIS A 103 -0.53 -4.40 12.58
N PHE A 104 -1.36 -4.58 11.55
CA PHE A 104 -1.24 -3.81 10.32
C PHE A 104 -2.04 -2.51 10.39
N GLU A 105 -1.35 -1.38 10.27
CA GLU A 105 -1.95 -0.06 10.11
C GLU A 105 -2.62 0.08 8.74
N SER A 106 -2.15 -0.70 7.75
CA SER A 106 -2.68 -0.76 6.39
C SER A 106 -2.51 -2.15 5.78
N ILE A 107 -3.55 -2.65 5.13
CA ILE A 107 -3.49 -3.80 4.23
C ILE A 107 -3.92 -3.31 2.84
N SER A 108 -3.07 -3.49 1.82
CA SER A 108 -3.30 -2.98 0.48
C SER A 108 -4.06 -3.98 -0.38
N PHE A 109 -5.12 -3.52 -1.05
CA PHE A 109 -5.88 -4.30 -2.01
C PHE A 109 -5.69 -3.77 -3.43
N GLY A 110 -4.58 -4.15 -4.06
CA GLY A 110 -4.33 -3.94 -5.49
C GLY A 110 -4.97 -5.05 -6.32
N SER A 111 -4.37 -6.24 -6.34
CA SER A 111 -4.88 -7.46 -6.99
C SER A 111 -5.48 -7.25 -8.40
N GLY A 112 -4.75 -6.54 -9.27
CA GLY A 112 -5.24 -6.07 -10.56
C GLY A 112 -5.80 -7.16 -11.47
N PHE A 113 -5.16 -8.33 -11.50
CA PHE A 113 -5.63 -9.49 -12.26
C PHE A 113 -7.05 -9.91 -11.83
N MET A 114 -7.33 -9.98 -10.52
CA MET A 114 -8.61 -10.48 -10.01
C MET A 114 -9.78 -9.56 -10.35
N ARG A 115 -9.54 -8.25 -10.41
CA ARG A 115 -10.58 -7.24 -10.62
C ARG A 115 -10.74 -6.77 -12.06
N ARG A 116 -9.99 -7.34 -13.01
CA ARG A 116 -10.15 -7.01 -14.44
C ARG A 116 -11.56 -7.36 -14.91
N VAL A 117 -12.23 -6.36 -15.49
CA VAL A 117 -13.59 -6.47 -16.00
C VAL A 117 -13.55 -6.91 -17.46
N PRO A 118 -14.22 -8.01 -17.86
CA PRO A 118 -14.30 -8.44 -19.26
C PRO A 118 -14.99 -7.42 -20.15
N ASP A 119 -14.65 -7.44 -21.45
CA ASP A 119 -15.32 -6.60 -22.44
C ASP A 119 -16.83 -6.86 -22.46
N GLY A 120 -17.62 -5.80 -22.46
CA GLY A 120 -19.09 -5.88 -22.45
C GLY A 120 -19.72 -6.24 -21.10
N TYR A 121 -18.92 -6.45 -20.06
CA TYR A 121 -19.46 -6.61 -18.72
C TYR A 121 -19.90 -5.24 -18.16
N ASP A 122 -21.02 -5.22 -17.46
CA ASP A 122 -21.57 -4.00 -16.84
C ASP A 122 -20.67 -3.51 -15.69
N ARG A 123 -20.13 -2.32 -15.84
CA ARG A 123 -19.21 -1.72 -14.87
C ARG A 123 -19.88 -1.33 -13.55
N ASP A 124 -21.16 -0.97 -13.58
CA ASP A 124 -21.90 -0.67 -12.34
C ASP A 124 -22.12 -1.96 -11.54
N ARG A 125 -22.45 -3.08 -12.22
CA ARG A 125 -22.48 -4.40 -11.57
C ARG A 125 -21.12 -4.82 -11.01
N ALA A 126 -20.01 -4.49 -11.69
CA ALA A 126 -18.69 -4.77 -11.18
C ALA A 126 -18.40 -3.96 -9.91
N LYS A 127 -18.81 -2.70 -9.89
CA LYS A 127 -18.73 -1.82 -8.73
C LYS A 127 -19.57 -2.34 -7.57
N ASP A 128 -20.83 -2.67 -7.80
CA ASP A 128 -21.74 -3.20 -6.77
C ASP A 128 -21.20 -4.50 -6.17
N PHE A 129 -20.70 -5.41 -7.02
CA PHE A 129 -20.07 -6.65 -6.56
C PHE A 129 -18.86 -6.36 -5.66
N PHE A 130 -17.98 -5.43 -6.07
CA PHE A 130 -16.77 -5.11 -5.32
C PHE A 130 -17.08 -4.45 -3.99
N VAL A 131 -18.06 -3.54 -3.95
CA VAL A 131 -18.58 -2.92 -2.72
C VAL A 131 -19.19 -3.98 -1.81
N GLY A 132 -20.04 -4.87 -2.34
CA GLY A 132 -20.64 -5.97 -1.58
C GLY A 132 -19.59 -6.91 -0.99
N LEU A 133 -18.58 -7.31 -1.78
CA LEU A 133 -17.47 -8.14 -1.29
C LEU A 133 -16.74 -7.49 -0.11
N LEU A 134 -16.46 -6.18 -0.20
CA LEU A 134 -15.82 -5.45 0.90
C LEU A 134 -16.72 -5.35 2.12
N THR A 135 -17.99 -4.98 1.93
CA THR A 135 -18.93 -4.77 3.03
C THR A 135 -19.26 -6.06 3.77
N ASP A 136 -19.55 -7.13 3.01
CA ASP A 136 -20.12 -8.35 3.58
C ASP A 136 -19.03 -9.32 4.07
N GLU A 137 -17.89 -9.37 3.41
CA GLU A 137 -16.86 -10.37 3.68
C GLU A 137 -15.62 -9.81 4.38
N VAL A 138 -15.22 -8.58 4.04
CA VAL A 138 -13.95 -8.02 4.52
C VAL A 138 -14.14 -7.16 5.77
N VAL A 139 -15.09 -6.25 5.77
CA VAL A 139 -15.34 -5.32 6.90
C VAL A 139 -15.50 -6.04 8.23
N PRO A 140 -16.27 -7.16 8.35
CA PRO A 140 -16.38 -7.88 9.64
C PRO A 140 -15.04 -8.36 10.19
N MET A 141 -14.09 -8.72 9.30
CA MET A 141 -12.74 -9.14 9.71
C MET A 141 -11.87 -7.94 10.10
N LEU A 142 -11.99 -6.81 9.38
CA LEU A 142 -11.31 -5.58 9.75
C LEU A 142 -11.72 -5.08 11.13
N GLU A 143 -12.99 -5.23 11.49
CA GLU A 143 -13.48 -4.90 12.83
C GLU A 143 -12.95 -5.86 13.89
N LYS A 144 -13.07 -7.16 13.64
CA LYS A 144 -12.65 -8.22 14.57
C LYS A 144 -11.15 -8.16 14.91
N TYR A 145 -10.31 -7.83 13.94
CA TYR A 145 -8.85 -7.85 14.10
C TYR A 145 -8.21 -6.45 14.19
N ASP A 146 -9.03 -5.41 14.34
CA ASP A 146 -8.58 -4.01 14.42
C ASP A 146 -7.65 -3.59 13.28
N ALA A 147 -7.97 -4.04 12.06
CA ALA A 147 -7.18 -3.78 10.86
C ALA A 147 -7.84 -2.73 9.96
N ARG A 148 -7.10 -2.24 8.97
CA ARG A 148 -7.58 -1.36 7.90
C ARG A 148 -7.21 -1.95 6.55
N LEU A 149 -8.11 -1.81 5.57
CA LEU A 149 -7.86 -2.15 4.18
C LEU A 149 -7.92 -0.88 3.34
N ASN A 150 -6.94 -0.73 2.46
CA ASN A 150 -6.87 0.39 1.55
C ASN A 150 -6.87 -0.13 0.10
N ILE A 151 -7.82 0.36 -0.69
CA ILE A 151 -8.00 0.01 -2.11
C ILE A 151 -6.92 0.77 -2.88
N GLU A 152 -6.08 0.05 -3.58
CA GLU A 152 -5.04 0.60 -4.41
C GLU A 152 -5.56 0.79 -5.84
N GLU A 153 -5.42 1.98 -6.38
CA GLU A 153 -5.56 2.19 -7.82
C GLU A 153 -4.37 1.58 -8.56
N LEU A 154 -4.62 1.09 -9.75
CA LEU A 154 -3.56 0.52 -10.59
C LEU A 154 -3.66 1.07 -12.01
N GLN A 155 -2.52 1.32 -12.64
CA GLN A 155 -2.47 1.77 -14.03
C GLN A 155 -3.19 0.80 -14.99
N GLU A 156 -3.64 1.30 -16.14
CA GLU A 156 -4.45 0.55 -17.12
C GLU A 156 -3.77 -0.72 -17.66
N SER A 157 -2.44 -0.76 -17.69
CA SER A 157 -1.70 -1.96 -18.10
C SER A 157 -1.88 -3.15 -17.13
N GLU A 158 -2.18 -2.88 -15.85
CA GLU A 158 -2.36 -3.92 -14.82
C GLU A 158 -3.82 -4.34 -14.67
N THR A 159 -4.75 -3.37 -14.78
CA THR A 159 -6.20 -3.65 -14.72
C THR A 159 -6.95 -2.57 -15.50
N ASN A 160 -8.23 -2.82 -15.78
CA ASN A 160 -9.14 -1.83 -16.35
C ASN A 160 -10.26 -1.41 -15.39
N PHE A 161 -10.05 -1.65 -14.08
CA PHE A 161 -11.05 -1.33 -13.05
C PHE A 161 -10.37 -0.75 -11.81
N ILE A 162 -10.79 0.45 -11.43
CA ILE A 162 -10.19 1.28 -10.37
C ILE A 162 -8.76 1.69 -10.78
N ASN A 163 -8.68 2.64 -11.71
CA ASN A 163 -7.42 3.12 -12.28
C ASN A 163 -6.96 4.47 -11.72
N THR A 164 -7.80 5.13 -10.92
CA THR A 164 -7.47 6.41 -10.29
C THR A 164 -7.76 6.37 -8.80
N CYS A 165 -7.04 7.20 -8.02
CA CYS A 165 -7.32 7.41 -6.60
C CYS A 165 -8.76 7.88 -6.38
N ARG A 166 -9.30 8.67 -7.32
CA ARG A 166 -10.70 9.10 -7.29
C ARG A 166 -11.68 7.94 -7.41
N GLU A 167 -11.45 7.01 -8.33
CA GLU A 167 -12.29 5.79 -8.44
C GLU A 167 -12.18 4.93 -7.18
N ALA A 168 -11.00 4.76 -6.61
CA ALA A 168 -10.80 4.06 -5.35
C ALA A 168 -11.56 4.75 -4.19
N ALA A 169 -11.54 6.08 -4.13
CA ALA A 169 -12.28 6.86 -3.14
C ALA A 169 -13.80 6.74 -3.32
N ASP A 170 -14.29 6.62 -4.55
CA ASP A 170 -15.72 6.39 -4.82
C ASP A 170 -16.18 5.02 -4.33
N ILE A 171 -15.34 3.99 -4.43
CA ILE A 171 -15.58 2.68 -3.81
C ILE A 171 -15.56 2.78 -2.29
N ALA A 172 -14.53 3.38 -1.70
CA ALA A 172 -14.42 3.54 -0.25
C ALA A 172 -15.61 4.31 0.33
N ARG A 173 -16.07 5.36 -0.38
CA ARG A 173 -17.29 6.11 -0.03
C ARG A 173 -18.55 5.25 -0.10
N ALA A 174 -18.68 4.39 -1.12
CA ALA A 174 -19.83 3.50 -1.26
C ALA A 174 -19.86 2.42 -0.16
N VAL A 175 -18.72 1.87 0.24
CA VAL A 175 -18.60 0.96 1.40
C VAL A 175 -18.96 1.69 2.71
N ASN A 176 -18.66 2.98 2.79
CA ASN A 176 -18.98 3.86 3.93
C ASN A 176 -18.56 3.27 5.29
N HIS A 177 -17.34 2.79 5.39
CA HIS A 177 -16.81 2.22 6.62
C HIS A 177 -15.43 2.80 6.97
N PRO A 178 -15.16 3.22 8.23
CA PRO A 178 -13.93 3.93 8.60
C PRO A 178 -12.64 3.10 8.45
N ARG A 179 -12.76 1.78 8.31
CA ARG A 179 -11.63 0.87 8.14
C ARG A 179 -11.31 0.55 6.66
N VAL A 180 -12.10 1.10 5.73
CA VAL A 180 -11.86 0.95 4.29
C VAL A 180 -11.50 2.32 3.72
N GLY A 181 -10.34 2.39 3.10
CA GLY A 181 -9.80 3.62 2.55
C GLY A 181 -9.15 3.41 1.18
N VAL A 182 -8.32 4.34 0.80
CA VAL A 182 -7.53 4.36 -0.43
C VAL A 182 -6.06 4.19 -0.08
N LEU A 183 -5.37 3.34 -0.80
CA LEU A 183 -3.93 3.43 -0.94
C LEU A 183 -3.67 4.27 -2.18
N CYS A 184 -3.00 5.41 -2.02
CA CYS A 184 -2.58 6.24 -3.13
C CYS A 184 -1.14 5.83 -3.51
N ASP A 185 -0.97 5.15 -4.63
CA ASP A 185 0.35 4.85 -5.18
C ASP A 185 0.78 5.97 -6.12
N PHE A 186 1.82 6.70 -5.75
CA PHE A 186 2.32 7.83 -6.53
C PHE A 186 2.71 7.45 -7.97
N TYR A 187 3.25 6.24 -8.17
CA TYR A 187 3.57 5.75 -9.49
C TYR A 187 2.29 5.54 -10.33
N HIS A 188 1.33 4.80 -9.81
CA HIS A 188 0.06 4.51 -10.51
C HIS A 188 -0.76 5.77 -10.74
N MET A 189 -0.89 6.62 -9.72
CA MET A 189 -1.55 7.92 -9.78
C MET A 189 -1.00 8.76 -10.96
N THR A 190 0.33 8.89 -11.02
CA THR A 190 1.00 9.66 -12.09
C THR A 190 0.80 9.02 -13.47
N LYS A 191 0.88 7.68 -13.57
CA LYS A 191 0.65 6.95 -14.83
C LYS A 191 -0.79 7.05 -15.33
N SER A 192 -1.74 7.22 -14.43
CA SER A 192 -3.16 7.42 -14.75
C SER A 192 -3.53 8.89 -15.01
N GLY A 193 -2.55 9.80 -14.96
CA GLY A 193 -2.70 11.22 -15.28
C GLY A 193 -3.23 12.06 -14.11
N GLU A 194 -3.40 11.51 -12.92
CA GLU A 194 -3.67 12.29 -11.72
C GLU A 194 -2.40 13.00 -11.24
N THR A 195 -2.57 14.12 -10.58
CA THR A 195 -1.50 15.02 -10.12
C THR A 195 -1.72 15.45 -8.67
N ALA A 196 -0.77 16.20 -8.11
CA ALA A 196 -0.93 16.81 -6.79
C ALA A 196 -2.19 17.72 -6.68
N ALA A 197 -2.68 18.27 -7.80
CA ALA A 197 -3.90 19.08 -7.80
C ALA A 197 -5.18 18.26 -7.53
N ASP A 198 -5.15 16.96 -7.79
CA ASP A 198 -6.30 16.06 -7.61
C ASP A 198 -6.41 15.54 -6.17
N VAL A 199 -5.31 15.59 -5.40
CA VAL A 199 -5.20 15.01 -4.06
C VAL A 199 -6.35 15.41 -3.14
N ALA A 200 -6.72 16.69 -3.11
CA ALA A 200 -7.81 17.19 -2.25
C ALA A 200 -9.16 16.48 -2.51
N GLY A 201 -9.37 15.92 -3.71
CA GLY A 201 -10.60 15.22 -4.10
C GLY A 201 -10.75 13.83 -3.49
N PHE A 202 -9.65 13.19 -3.08
CA PHE A 202 -9.64 11.84 -2.53
C PHE A 202 -8.90 11.71 -1.18
N ALA A 203 -8.12 12.71 -0.78
CA ALA A 203 -7.30 12.68 0.44
C ALA A 203 -8.05 12.27 1.72
N PRO A 204 -9.33 12.63 1.95
CA PRO A 204 -10.06 12.19 3.16
C PRO A 204 -10.18 10.66 3.30
N TYR A 205 -10.00 9.93 2.19
CA TYR A 205 -10.05 8.47 2.16
C TYR A 205 -8.66 7.81 2.18
N VAL A 206 -7.58 8.57 1.98
CA VAL A 206 -6.24 8.01 1.90
C VAL A 206 -5.81 7.46 3.26
N GLY A 207 -5.61 6.15 3.32
CA GLY A 207 -5.16 5.43 4.50
C GLY A 207 -3.69 5.00 4.43
N HIS A 208 -3.11 4.98 3.23
CA HIS A 208 -1.71 4.63 3.01
C HIS A 208 -1.20 5.23 1.69
N VAL A 209 0.11 5.37 1.55
CA VAL A 209 0.75 5.90 0.34
C VAL A 209 1.90 5.00 -0.06
N HIS A 210 1.93 4.59 -1.33
CA HIS A 210 3.10 3.97 -1.95
C HIS A 210 3.91 4.99 -2.74
N LEU A 211 5.23 4.82 -2.73
CA LEU A 211 6.19 5.68 -3.41
C LEU A 211 7.10 4.85 -4.30
N ALA A 212 7.08 5.12 -5.59
CA ALA A 212 8.06 4.66 -6.56
C ALA A 212 8.22 5.72 -7.65
N SER A 213 9.36 5.73 -8.33
CA SER A 213 9.67 6.71 -9.38
C SER A 213 8.87 6.43 -10.66
N PRO A 214 8.01 7.34 -11.12
CA PRO A 214 7.32 7.22 -12.41
C PRO A 214 8.26 7.33 -13.60
N THR A 215 9.35 8.09 -13.50
CA THR A 215 10.32 8.30 -14.58
C THR A 215 11.33 7.18 -14.67
N SER A 216 11.67 6.52 -13.57
CA SER A 216 12.66 5.43 -13.51
C SER A 216 12.01 4.03 -13.44
N SER A 217 10.90 3.82 -14.14
CA SER A 217 10.25 2.50 -14.32
C SER A 217 9.92 1.78 -13.00
N ARG A 218 9.27 2.47 -12.08
CA ARG A 218 8.90 1.96 -10.75
C ARG A 218 10.12 1.58 -9.88
N ALA A 219 11.21 2.30 -10.03
CA ALA A 219 12.36 2.16 -9.13
C ALA A 219 12.10 2.86 -7.80
N VAL A 220 12.89 2.52 -6.77
CA VAL A 220 12.91 3.29 -5.53
C VAL A 220 13.22 4.77 -5.83
N PRO A 221 12.55 5.74 -5.17
CA PRO A 221 12.76 7.16 -5.42
C PRO A 221 14.19 7.59 -5.13
N LEU A 222 14.82 8.29 -6.07
CA LEU A 222 16.19 8.78 -5.94
C LEU A 222 16.28 10.26 -6.31
N PRO A 223 17.24 11.01 -5.74
CA PRO A 223 17.47 12.38 -6.14
C PRO A 223 17.92 12.45 -7.59
N GLY A 224 17.37 13.38 -8.35
CA GLY A 224 17.74 13.59 -9.75
C GLY A 224 17.08 12.65 -10.76
N ASP A 225 16.16 11.80 -10.36
CA ASP A 225 15.35 10.96 -11.27
C ASP A 225 14.37 11.77 -12.13
N GLY A 226 14.22 13.08 -11.86
CA GLY A 226 13.31 13.98 -12.57
C GLY A 226 11.93 14.11 -11.89
N ASP A 227 11.71 13.43 -10.77
CA ASP A 227 10.44 13.42 -10.05
C ASP A 227 10.40 14.40 -8.85
N ASP A 228 11.49 15.12 -8.56
CA ASP A 228 11.63 15.96 -7.36
C ASP A 228 10.50 16.98 -7.18
N GLU A 229 10.15 17.70 -8.24
CA GLU A 229 9.10 18.72 -8.20
C GLU A 229 7.72 18.08 -7.96
N ALA A 230 7.46 16.95 -8.61
CA ALA A 230 6.21 16.21 -8.47
C ALA A 230 6.05 15.64 -7.05
N TYR A 231 7.12 15.06 -6.47
CA TYR A 231 7.09 14.61 -5.07
C TYR A 231 6.82 15.76 -4.10
N ARG A 232 7.53 16.90 -4.26
CA ARG A 232 7.31 18.08 -3.38
C ARG A 232 5.88 18.60 -3.46
N ALA A 233 5.32 18.68 -4.67
CA ALA A 233 3.93 19.09 -4.88
C ALA A 233 2.95 18.10 -4.24
N PHE A 234 3.20 16.80 -4.39
CA PHE A 234 2.37 15.73 -3.84
C PHE A 234 2.37 15.73 -2.31
N PHE A 235 3.54 15.76 -1.67
CA PHE A 235 3.65 15.79 -0.21
C PHE A 235 3.03 17.05 0.39
N LYS A 236 3.21 18.20 -0.29
CA LYS A 236 2.54 19.45 0.11
C LYS A 236 1.02 19.31 0.06
N ALA A 237 0.47 18.73 -1.00
CA ALA A 237 -0.97 18.53 -1.15
C ALA A 237 -1.53 17.57 -0.10
N LEU A 238 -0.84 16.46 0.19
CA LEU A 238 -1.21 15.52 1.24
C LEU A 238 -1.20 16.20 2.62
N ALA A 239 -0.13 16.93 2.96
CA ALA A 239 -0.04 17.66 4.23
C ALA A 239 -1.15 18.71 4.36
N GLN A 240 -1.43 19.50 3.31
CA GLN A 240 -2.53 20.47 3.28
C GLN A 240 -3.90 19.83 3.46
N SER A 241 -4.05 18.57 3.06
CA SER A 241 -5.28 17.79 3.22
C SER A 241 -5.38 17.07 4.57
N GLY A 242 -4.40 17.25 5.45
CA GLY A 242 -4.38 16.65 6.78
C GLY A 242 -4.00 15.16 6.79
N TYR A 243 -3.32 14.66 5.74
CA TYR A 243 -2.82 13.29 5.74
C TYR A 243 -1.78 13.12 6.83
N ASP A 244 -2.01 12.16 7.72
CA ASP A 244 -1.13 11.85 8.86
C ASP A 244 -1.04 10.34 9.05
N ARG A 245 -0.55 9.65 8.02
CA ARG A 245 -0.33 8.20 8.03
C ARG A 245 1.00 7.86 7.37
N ARG A 246 1.27 6.56 7.21
CA ARG A 246 2.57 6.10 6.72
C ARG A 246 2.70 6.15 5.21
N PHE A 247 3.96 6.15 4.80
CA PHE A 247 4.43 5.99 3.44
C PHE A 247 5.24 4.70 3.35
N SER A 248 5.09 3.94 2.26
CA SER A 248 5.96 2.81 1.95
C SER A 248 6.62 3.01 0.59
N ILE A 249 7.87 2.57 0.45
CA ILE A 249 8.53 2.49 -0.85
C ILE A 249 8.15 1.15 -1.47
N GLU A 250 7.43 1.18 -2.59
CA GLU A 250 7.10 -0.01 -3.39
C GLU A 250 7.79 0.09 -4.76
N GLY A 251 9.11 0.11 -4.73
CA GLY A 251 9.95 0.23 -5.90
C GLY A 251 11.09 -0.78 -5.93
N GLY A 252 11.54 -1.11 -7.13
CA GLY A 252 12.71 -1.98 -7.35
C GLY A 252 14.02 -1.19 -7.34
N VAL A 253 15.12 -1.86 -7.01
CA VAL A 253 16.46 -1.34 -7.29
C VAL A 253 16.87 -1.76 -8.70
N ALA A 254 17.23 -0.80 -9.54
CA ALA A 254 17.60 -1.06 -10.92
C ALA A 254 18.78 -2.04 -11.03
N SER A 255 18.75 -2.91 -12.04
CA SER A 255 19.80 -3.89 -12.28
C SER A 255 21.17 -3.23 -12.38
N GLY A 256 22.16 -3.81 -11.72
CA GLY A 256 23.53 -3.31 -11.71
C GLY A 256 23.83 -2.23 -10.66
N ARG A 257 22.84 -1.72 -9.95
CA ARG A 257 23.09 -0.83 -8.80
C ARG A 257 23.33 -1.63 -7.52
N ASP A 258 24.15 -1.08 -6.63
CA ASP A 258 24.28 -1.60 -5.27
C ASP A 258 22.95 -1.44 -4.51
N PHE A 259 22.40 -2.56 -4.06
CA PHE A 259 21.08 -2.58 -3.42
C PHE A 259 21.09 -1.77 -2.11
N ALA A 260 22.05 -2.04 -1.22
CA ALA A 260 22.10 -1.41 0.09
C ALA A 260 22.36 0.10 0.00
N GLY A 261 23.33 0.48 -0.84
CA GLY A 261 23.64 1.90 -1.10
C GLY A 261 22.45 2.65 -1.71
N THR A 262 21.77 2.03 -2.68
CA THR A 262 20.59 2.62 -3.32
C THR A 262 19.43 2.79 -2.35
N LEU A 263 19.15 1.82 -1.49
CA LEU A 263 18.12 1.96 -0.45
C LEU A 263 18.46 3.07 0.54
N LYS A 264 19.72 3.19 0.94
CA LYS A 264 20.17 4.25 1.84
C LYS A 264 20.03 5.64 1.21
N GLU A 265 20.37 5.76 -0.06
CA GLU A 265 20.19 6.99 -0.84
C GLU A 265 18.71 7.36 -0.92
N SER A 266 17.84 6.40 -1.26
CA SER A 266 16.39 6.59 -1.32
C SER A 266 15.79 7.00 0.04
N TYR A 267 16.18 6.32 1.12
CA TYR A 267 15.74 6.65 2.47
C TYR A 267 16.13 8.09 2.85
N THR A 268 17.39 8.46 2.61
CA THR A 268 17.90 9.81 2.92
C THR A 268 17.20 10.87 2.09
N TYR A 269 16.96 10.59 0.81
CA TYR A 269 16.24 11.48 -0.09
C TYR A 269 14.80 11.75 0.38
N LEU A 270 14.04 10.69 0.64
CA LEU A 270 12.64 10.81 1.07
C LEU A 270 12.50 11.47 2.44
N THR A 271 13.34 11.10 3.41
CA THR A 271 13.33 11.78 4.73
C THR A 271 13.66 13.26 4.60
N GLY A 272 14.55 13.65 3.67
CA GLY A 272 14.82 15.05 3.33
C GLY A 272 13.60 15.77 2.71
N LEU A 273 12.80 15.07 1.90
CA LEU A 273 11.54 15.61 1.35
C LEU A 273 10.44 15.75 2.40
N PHE A 274 10.42 14.89 3.43
CA PHE A 274 9.45 14.95 4.52
C PHE A 274 9.81 16.01 5.57
N ALA A 275 11.09 16.38 5.71
CA ALA A 275 11.57 17.28 6.74
C ALA A 275 10.76 18.60 6.90
N PRO A 276 10.27 19.25 5.82
CA PRO A 276 9.44 20.44 5.95
C PRO A 276 8.09 20.21 6.65
N TYR A 277 7.66 18.95 6.76
CA TYR A 277 6.37 18.54 7.33
C TYR A 277 6.53 17.72 8.62
N GLU A 278 7.75 17.56 9.14
CA GLU A 278 7.95 16.93 10.45
C GLU A 278 7.43 17.85 11.55
N SER A 279 6.68 17.26 12.49
CA SER A 279 6.34 18.00 13.71
C SER A 279 7.63 18.25 14.51
N GLU A 280 7.86 19.49 14.93
CA GLU A 280 8.85 19.72 15.97
C GLU A 280 8.49 18.84 17.16
N LYS A 281 9.38 17.91 17.53
CA LYS A 281 9.20 17.11 18.74
C LYS A 281 9.23 18.07 19.92
N VAL A 282 8.06 18.32 20.49
CA VAL A 282 7.93 18.98 21.81
C VAL A 282 8.39 18.02 22.88
#